data_9de2d01b80db1fa03c5526d7349afedc
#
_entry.id   9de2d01b80db1fa03c5526d7349afedc
#
_cell.length_a   1.000
_cell.length_b   1.000
_cell.length_c   1.000
_cell.angle_alpha   90.00
_cell.angle_beta   90.00
_cell.angle_gamma   90.00
#
_symmetry.space_group_name_H-M   'P 1'
#
loop_
_entity.id
_entity.type
_entity.pdbx_description
1 polymer ?
#
loop_
_entity_poly.entity_id
_entity_poly.type
_entity_poly.pdbx_seq_one_letter_code
_entity_poly.pdbx_strand_id
1 'polypeptide(L)'
;MFTGQNKIREDLADKTRQLIAVEWARPELKAAAQAWLDTMDDGTANAEPTKAYVKALEESICTVEELAAVPQLAEHAAELKAKGALLCDCEACTLAADILSKKEYLAKKSMWIFGGDGWAYDIGYGGLDHVIASKQDVNIFVFDTEVYSNTGGQASKASNIGQVAQFAAAGKEIKKKSLSEIAMQYGYVYVAQVAMGANPAQTIKAITEAEAYHGPSLIIGYSPCEMHSIKGGMMNCQKEMKKAVECGYWNLFRYNPEGEKKFTLDSKAPAGGYQEFLMNEARYSRLTREFPERADVLFQRNEDEAKARYEHLLKLVEMYDK
;
A
#
# COMPACT_ATOMS: atom_id res chain seq x y z
N MET A 1 -13.00 -13.15 -5.07
CA MET A 1 -11.80 -13.96 -5.27
C MET A 1 -10.81 -13.84 -4.09
N PHE A 2 -10.56 -12.63 -3.57
CA PHE A 2 -9.62 -12.38 -2.46
C PHE A 2 -10.11 -12.81 -1.08
N THR A 3 -11.39 -12.64 -0.76
CA THR A 3 -12.02 -13.17 0.47
C THR A 3 -11.81 -14.68 0.63
N GLY A 4 -11.73 -15.43 -0.47
CA GLY A 4 -11.44 -16.85 -0.42
C GLY A 4 -10.02 -17.20 0.00
N GLN A 5 -9.02 -16.39 -0.40
CA GLN A 5 -7.60 -16.67 -0.06
C GLN A 5 -7.30 -16.36 1.41
N ASN A 6 -7.78 -15.25 1.95
CA ASN A 6 -7.63 -14.93 3.38
C ASN A 6 -8.33 -15.98 4.25
N LYS A 7 -9.53 -16.42 3.87
CA LYS A 7 -10.23 -17.49 4.58
C LYS A 7 -9.47 -18.83 4.55
N ILE A 8 -8.85 -19.18 3.43
CA ILE A 8 -8.01 -20.38 3.33
C ILE A 8 -6.78 -20.23 4.24
N ARG A 9 -6.16 -19.06 4.26
CA ARG A 9 -4.99 -18.81 5.10
C ARG A 9 -5.33 -18.85 6.60
N GLU A 10 -6.50 -18.35 7.01
CA GLU A 10 -7.03 -18.48 8.36
C GLU A 10 -7.29 -19.96 8.73
N ASP A 11 -7.91 -20.74 7.85
CA ASP A 11 -8.10 -22.19 8.03
C ASP A 11 -6.76 -22.92 8.18
N LEU A 12 -5.75 -22.54 7.41
CA LEU A 12 -4.39 -23.08 7.54
C LEU A 12 -3.74 -22.71 8.86
N ALA A 13 -3.97 -21.49 9.37
CA ALA A 13 -3.49 -21.08 10.69
C ALA A 13 -4.12 -21.92 11.80
N ASP A 14 -5.43 -22.18 11.74
CA ASP A 14 -6.12 -23.02 12.71
C ASP A 14 -5.61 -24.48 12.68
N LYS A 15 -5.40 -25.04 11.49
CA LYS A 15 -4.78 -26.37 11.34
C LYS A 15 -3.34 -26.41 11.85
N THR A 16 -2.59 -25.33 11.65
CA THR A 16 -1.23 -25.21 12.19
C THR A 16 -1.23 -25.18 13.70
N ARG A 17 -2.17 -24.49 14.34
CA ARG A 17 -2.35 -24.51 15.81
C ARG A 17 -2.69 -25.92 16.29
N GLN A 18 -3.57 -26.63 15.58
CA GLN A 18 -3.88 -28.04 15.87
C GLN A 18 -2.63 -28.92 15.77
N LEU A 19 -1.83 -28.76 14.68
CA LEU A 19 -0.59 -29.50 14.48
C LEU A 19 0.43 -29.28 15.62
N ILE A 20 0.59 -28.05 16.08
CA ILE A 20 1.45 -27.72 17.24
C ILE A 20 0.96 -28.40 18.51
N ALA A 21 -0.34 -28.55 18.69
CA ALA A 21 -0.95 -29.18 19.86
C ALA A 21 -0.79 -30.72 19.88
N VAL A 22 -0.51 -31.35 18.75
CA VAL A 22 -0.27 -32.81 18.69
C VAL A 22 1.00 -33.15 19.48
N GLU A 23 0.88 -33.96 20.51
CA GLU A 23 1.96 -34.25 21.47
C GLU A 23 3.22 -34.80 20.79
N TRP A 24 3.06 -35.74 19.88
CA TRP A 24 4.14 -36.46 19.18
C TRP A 24 4.62 -35.78 17.86
N ALA A 25 4.07 -34.63 17.48
CA ALA A 25 4.61 -33.88 16.35
C ALA A 25 6.06 -33.43 16.62
N ARG A 26 6.90 -33.54 15.60
CA ARG A 26 8.35 -33.24 15.72
C ARG A 26 8.60 -31.84 16.24
N PRO A 27 9.55 -31.65 17.17
CA PRO A 27 9.85 -30.32 17.76
C PRO A 27 10.23 -29.27 16.70
N GLU A 28 11.00 -29.66 15.68
CA GLU A 28 11.44 -28.79 14.60
C GLU A 28 10.24 -28.30 13.76
N LEU A 29 9.25 -29.18 13.52
CA LEU A 29 8.01 -28.81 12.84
C LEU A 29 7.18 -27.84 13.69
N LYS A 30 7.06 -28.10 14.99
CA LYS A 30 6.35 -27.19 15.92
C LYS A 30 7.00 -25.81 15.96
N ALA A 31 8.34 -25.74 16.01
CA ALA A 31 9.08 -24.49 16.03
C ALA A 31 8.89 -23.69 14.73
N ALA A 32 9.00 -24.36 13.58
CA ALA A 32 8.77 -23.72 12.28
C ALA A 32 7.31 -23.26 12.08
N ALA A 33 6.35 -24.06 12.54
CA ALA A 33 4.93 -23.75 12.53
C ALA A 33 4.61 -22.51 13.40
N GLN A 34 5.18 -22.42 14.59
CA GLN A 34 5.02 -21.26 15.48
C GLN A 34 5.63 -20.00 14.86
N ALA A 35 6.86 -20.09 14.37
CA ALA A 35 7.51 -18.97 13.69
C ALA A 35 6.72 -18.47 12.48
N TRP A 36 6.03 -19.35 11.74
CA TRP A 36 5.11 -18.96 10.68
C TRP A 36 3.86 -18.26 11.22
N LEU A 37 3.23 -18.78 12.29
CA LEU A 37 2.07 -18.15 12.92
C LEU A 37 2.39 -16.75 13.43
N ASP A 38 3.55 -16.55 14.05
CA ASP A 38 3.98 -15.25 14.58
C ASP A 38 4.03 -14.17 13.48
N THR A 39 4.33 -14.55 12.23
CA THR A 39 4.32 -13.61 11.10
C THR A 39 2.93 -13.25 10.60
N MET A 40 1.89 -13.98 11.01
CA MET A 40 0.51 -13.64 10.64
C MET A 40 -0.04 -12.50 11.49
N ASP A 41 0.40 -12.42 12.74
CA ASP A 41 -0.10 -11.44 13.71
C ASP A 41 0.60 -10.08 13.58
N ASP A 42 1.87 -10.06 13.16
CA ASP A 42 2.66 -8.82 13.04
C ASP A 42 2.62 -8.16 11.65
N GLY A 43 1.96 -8.78 10.68
CA GLY A 43 1.82 -8.26 9.32
C GLY A 43 3.10 -8.19 8.50
N THR A 44 4.21 -8.77 8.98
CA THR A 44 5.49 -8.75 8.27
C THR A 44 5.51 -9.68 7.05
N ALA A 45 6.48 -9.46 6.16
CA ALA A 45 6.72 -10.36 5.03
C ALA A 45 7.19 -11.73 5.57
N ASN A 46 6.42 -12.78 5.28
CA ASN A 46 6.63 -14.12 5.85
C ASN A 46 7.33 -15.11 4.91
N ALA A 47 8.11 -14.64 3.94
CA ALA A 47 8.75 -15.50 2.94
C ALA A 47 9.70 -16.54 3.55
N GLU A 48 10.61 -16.14 4.45
CA GLU A 48 11.56 -17.06 5.06
C GLU A 48 10.90 -18.00 6.09
N PRO A 49 10.07 -17.54 7.04
CA PRO A 49 9.29 -18.43 7.89
C PRO A 49 8.41 -19.40 7.11
N THR A 50 7.78 -18.96 6.01
CA THR A 50 6.97 -19.85 5.15
C THR A 50 7.81 -20.93 4.50
N LYS A 51 8.99 -20.60 3.95
CA LYS A 51 9.91 -21.60 3.36
C LYS A 51 10.38 -22.61 4.40
N ALA A 52 10.77 -22.15 5.58
CA ALA A 52 11.20 -23.01 6.67
C ALA A 52 10.05 -23.95 7.12
N TYR A 53 8.84 -23.43 7.21
CA TYR A 53 7.68 -24.22 7.59
C TYR A 53 7.30 -25.26 6.52
N VAL A 54 7.26 -24.89 5.24
CA VAL A 54 7.03 -25.84 4.12
C VAL A 54 8.06 -26.97 4.15
N LYS A 55 9.34 -26.64 4.32
CA LYS A 55 10.41 -27.64 4.44
C LYS A 55 10.18 -28.57 5.63
N ALA A 56 9.86 -28.02 6.80
CA ALA A 56 9.60 -28.83 8.00
C ALA A 56 8.38 -29.75 7.84
N LEU A 57 7.33 -29.29 7.12
CA LEU A 57 6.17 -30.12 6.77
C LEU A 57 6.59 -31.28 5.85
N GLU A 58 7.34 -31.02 4.78
CA GLU A 58 7.82 -32.03 3.84
C GLU A 58 8.68 -33.09 4.54
N GLU A 59 9.59 -32.67 5.45
CA GLU A 59 10.48 -33.57 6.20
C GLU A 59 9.78 -34.32 7.35
N SER A 60 8.57 -33.91 7.74
CA SER A 60 7.86 -34.49 8.89
C SER A 60 6.80 -35.52 8.53
N ILE A 61 6.37 -35.56 7.27
CA ILE A 61 5.39 -36.55 6.79
C ILE A 61 6.09 -37.88 6.57
N CYS A 62 5.63 -38.91 7.30
CA CYS A 62 6.16 -40.26 7.15
C CYS A 62 5.49 -40.99 5.98
N THR A 63 6.29 -41.70 5.17
CA THR A 63 5.79 -42.65 4.17
C THR A 63 5.38 -43.96 4.82
N VAL A 64 4.56 -44.78 4.12
CA VAL A 64 4.20 -46.11 4.58
C VAL A 64 5.43 -47.01 4.65
N GLU A 65 6.43 -46.82 3.77
CA GLU A 65 7.69 -47.55 3.79
C GLU A 65 8.53 -47.21 5.03
N GLU A 66 8.63 -45.95 5.41
CA GLU A 66 9.31 -45.50 6.65
C GLU A 66 8.59 -46.05 7.89
N LEU A 67 7.26 -46.05 7.89
CA LEU A 67 6.44 -46.64 8.96
C LEU A 67 6.69 -48.14 9.11
N ALA A 68 6.82 -48.85 8.01
CA ALA A 68 7.09 -50.31 7.99
C ALA A 68 8.49 -50.65 8.56
N ALA A 69 9.43 -49.73 8.51
CA ALA A 69 10.76 -49.92 9.09
C ALA A 69 10.76 -49.90 10.63
N VAL A 70 9.68 -49.45 11.25
CA VAL A 70 9.49 -49.42 12.72
C VAL A 70 8.78 -50.71 13.14
N PRO A 71 9.42 -51.65 13.89
CA PRO A 71 8.87 -53.00 14.17
C PRO A 71 7.47 -52.94 14.80
N GLN A 72 7.20 -51.97 15.67
CA GLN A 72 5.92 -51.84 16.39
C GLN A 72 4.79 -51.31 15.49
N LEU A 73 5.11 -50.77 14.32
CA LEU A 73 4.18 -50.14 13.38
C LEU A 73 4.08 -50.92 12.03
N ALA A 74 4.84 -51.98 11.88
CA ALA A 74 4.93 -52.74 10.64
C ALA A 74 3.59 -53.37 10.22
N GLU A 75 2.77 -53.84 11.16
CA GLU A 75 1.45 -54.38 10.92
C GLU A 75 0.48 -53.30 10.40
N HIS A 76 0.46 -52.15 11.05
CA HIS A 76 -0.32 -50.99 10.61
C HIS A 76 0.12 -50.47 9.26
N ALA A 77 1.43 -50.39 9.00
CA ALA A 77 1.96 -50.03 7.69
C ALA A 77 1.50 -51.02 6.58
N ALA A 78 1.43 -52.35 6.88
CA ALA A 78 0.93 -53.33 5.94
C ALA A 78 -0.56 -53.11 5.62
N GLU A 79 -1.38 -52.78 6.62
CA GLU A 79 -2.79 -52.44 6.44
C GLU A 79 -2.99 -51.20 5.56
N LEU A 80 -2.20 -50.15 5.82
CA LEU A 80 -2.23 -48.91 5.03
C LEU A 80 -1.83 -49.17 3.57
N LYS A 81 -0.78 -49.95 3.36
CA LYS A 81 -0.32 -50.38 2.01
C LYS A 81 -1.37 -51.20 1.27
N ALA A 82 -2.07 -52.08 1.98
CA ALA A 82 -3.17 -52.86 1.40
C ALA A 82 -4.35 -51.97 0.96
N LYS A 83 -4.56 -50.86 1.61
CA LYS A 83 -5.56 -49.83 1.25
C LYS A 83 -5.04 -48.85 0.17
N GLY A 84 -3.81 -49.00 -0.32
CA GLY A 84 -3.20 -48.16 -1.34
C GLY A 84 -2.72 -46.81 -0.79
N ALA A 85 -2.58 -46.64 0.54
CA ALA A 85 -2.04 -45.43 1.13
C ALA A 85 -0.53 -45.31 0.86
N LEU A 86 -0.07 -44.10 0.65
CA LEU A 86 1.36 -43.76 0.46
C LEU A 86 1.98 -43.15 1.70
N LEU A 87 1.15 -42.53 2.56
CA LEU A 87 1.56 -41.79 3.75
C LEU A 87 0.96 -42.38 5.01
N CYS A 88 1.60 -42.12 6.15
CA CYS A 88 1.07 -42.43 7.48
C CYS A 88 -0.24 -41.67 7.73
N ASP A 89 -1.19 -42.32 8.41
CA ASP A 89 -2.50 -41.74 8.74
C ASP A 89 -2.60 -41.20 10.15
N CYS A 90 -1.47 -41.05 10.85
CA CYS A 90 -1.49 -40.39 12.16
C CYS A 90 -1.91 -38.92 12.05
N GLU A 91 -2.47 -38.38 13.14
CA GLU A 91 -2.99 -37.04 13.17
C GLU A 91 -1.98 -35.97 12.70
N ALA A 92 -0.71 -36.07 13.16
CA ALA A 92 0.34 -35.13 12.74
C ALA A 92 0.63 -35.19 11.24
N CYS A 93 0.77 -36.40 10.65
CA CYS A 93 1.02 -36.58 9.22
C CYS A 93 -0.18 -36.14 8.38
N THR A 94 -1.40 -36.43 8.82
CA THR A 94 -2.62 -36.02 8.13
C THR A 94 -2.77 -34.50 8.09
N LEU A 95 -2.58 -33.82 9.23
CA LEU A 95 -2.59 -32.36 9.29
C LEU A 95 -1.47 -31.76 8.44
N ALA A 96 -0.26 -32.27 8.55
CA ALA A 96 0.88 -31.79 7.75
C ALA A 96 0.65 -31.94 6.26
N ALA A 97 0.12 -33.08 5.81
CA ALA A 97 -0.21 -33.32 4.41
C ALA A 97 -1.32 -32.38 3.89
N ASP A 98 -2.37 -32.15 4.69
CA ASP A 98 -3.45 -31.22 4.31
C ASP A 98 -2.93 -29.77 4.20
N ILE A 99 -2.12 -29.32 5.16
CA ILE A 99 -1.49 -28.00 5.11
C ILE A 99 -0.58 -27.89 3.87
N LEU A 100 0.26 -28.90 3.63
CA LEU A 100 1.18 -28.91 2.50
C LEU A 100 0.46 -28.93 1.14
N SER A 101 -0.71 -29.56 1.05
CA SER A 101 -1.54 -29.56 -0.16
C SER A 101 -2.00 -28.17 -0.58
N LYS A 102 -1.94 -27.20 0.34
CA LYS A 102 -2.36 -25.80 0.17
C LYS A 102 -1.20 -24.82 0.43
N LYS A 103 0.04 -25.28 0.25
CA LYS A 103 1.24 -24.49 0.57
C LYS A 103 1.34 -23.14 -0.12
N GLU A 104 0.73 -22.96 -1.28
CA GLU A 104 0.68 -21.69 -2.01
C GLU A 104 -0.11 -20.60 -1.29
N TYR A 105 -0.93 -20.95 -0.29
CA TYR A 105 -1.69 -20.01 0.53
C TYR A 105 -0.99 -19.64 1.85
N LEU A 106 0.12 -20.31 2.20
CA LEU A 106 0.89 -19.99 3.41
C LEU A 106 1.59 -18.63 3.31
N ALA A 107 2.05 -18.26 2.11
CA ALA A 107 2.62 -16.94 1.88
C ALA A 107 1.54 -15.87 1.75
N LYS A 108 1.73 -14.72 2.43
CA LYS A 108 0.90 -13.53 2.20
C LYS A 108 1.11 -13.08 0.75
N LYS A 109 0.03 -12.97 -0.02
CA LYS A 109 0.07 -12.38 -1.36
C LYS A 109 -0.21 -10.89 -1.24
N SER A 110 0.76 -10.09 -1.65
CA SER A 110 0.62 -8.65 -1.74
C SER A 110 -0.07 -8.28 -3.05
N MET A 111 -1.08 -7.43 -2.99
CA MET A 111 -1.83 -6.95 -4.15
C MET A 111 -1.68 -5.44 -4.27
N TRP A 112 -1.12 -5.00 -5.40
CA TRP A 112 -0.90 -3.58 -5.67
C TRP A 112 -1.58 -3.15 -6.97
N ILE A 113 -2.26 -1.99 -6.91
CA ILE A 113 -2.80 -1.28 -8.06
C ILE A 113 -2.00 0.01 -8.23
N PHE A 114 -1.42 0.23 -9.40
CA PHE A 114 -0.70 1.45 -9.73
C PHE A 114 -1.44 2.21 -10.83
N GLY A 115 -1.58 3.52 -10.68
CA GLY A 115 -2.20 4.35 -11.70
C GLY A 115 -1.90 5.83 -11.53
N GLY A 116 -2.21 6.63 -12.56
CA GLY A 116 -2.05 8.07 -12.56
C GLY A 116 -3.26 8.80 -11.99
N ASP A 117 -3.11 10.12 -11.79
CA ASP A 117 -4.17 10.99 -11.28
C ASP A 117 -5.39 11.08 -12.18
N GLY A 118 -5.22 11.10 -13.51
CA GLY A 118 -6.34 11.10 -14.44
C GLY A 118 -7.26 9.88 -14.26
N TRP A 119 -6.68 8.71 -13.99
CA TRP A 119 -7.45 7.53 -13.60
C TRP A 119 -8.09 7.71 -12.22
N ALA A 120 -7.30 7.99 -11.18
CA ALA A 120 -7.76 7.95 -9.81
C ALA A 120 -8.73 9.08 -9.44
N TYR A 121 -8.53 10.29 -9.98
CA TYR A 121 -9.34 11.47 -9.66
C TYR A 121 -10.57 11.62 -10.57
N ASP A 122 -10.52 11.09 -11.80
CA ASP A 122 -11.50 11.33 -12.86
C ASP A 122 -12.11 10.03 -13.41
N ILE A 123 -11.56 9.48 -14.51
CA ILE A 123 -12.23 8.43 -15.30
C ILE A 123 -12.37 7.09 -14.59
N GLY A 124 -11.45 6.74 -13.67
CA GLY A 124 -11.46 5.51 -12.90
C GLY A 124 -11.94 5.67 -11.46
N TYR A 125 -12.35 6.89 -11.06
CA TYR A 125 -12.70 7.16 -9.66
C TYR A 125 -13.81 6.25 -9.14
N GLY A 126 -14.85 5.98 -9.91
CA GLY A 126 -15.93 5.08 -9.49
C GLY A 126 -15.45 3.63 -9.24
N GLY A 127 -14.49 3.15 -10.04
CA GLY A 127 -13.85 1.86 -9.83
C GLY A 127 -12.92 1.85 -8.61
N LEU A 128 -12.15 2.92 -8.41
CA LEU A 128 -11.32 3.11 -7.23
C LEU A 128 -12.16 3.14 -5.94
N ASP A 129 -13.24 3.90 -5.93
CA ASP A 129 -14.20 3.98 -4.84
C ASP A 129 -14.79 2.60 -4.50
N HIS A 130 -15.18 1.83 -5.52
CA HIS A 130 -15.68 0.47 -5.35
C HIS A 130 -14.64 -0.48 -4.73
N VAL A 131 -13.38 -0.40 -5.16
CA VAL A 131 -12.28 -1.20 -4.57
C VAL A 131 -12.09 -0.84 -3.10
N ILE A 132 -12.05 0.43 -2.76
CA ILE A 132 -11.96 0.92 -1.37
C ILE A 132 -13.16 0.43 -0.56
N ALA A 133 -14.38 0.59 -1.08
CA ALA A 133 -15.62 0.17 -0.43
C ALA A 133 -15.70 -1.35 -0.20
N SER A 134 -15.01 -2.15 -1.01
CA SER A 134 -14.98 -3.62 -0.87
C SER A 134 -14.26 -4.11 0.39
N LYS A 135 -13.51 -3.25 1.06
CA LYS A 135 -12.72 -3.55 2.26
C LYS A 135 -11.72 -4.72 2.06
N GLN A 136 -11.29 -4.96 0.81
CA GLN A 136 -10.30 -5.98 0.51
C GLN A 136 -8.88 -5.48 0.84
N ASP A 137 -7.98 -6.40 1.18
CA ASP A 137 -6.56 -6.14 1.41
C ASP A 137 -5.87 -5.88 0.05
N VAL A 138 -5.92 -4.63 -0.38
CA VAL A 138 -5.39 -4.15 -1.66
C VAL A 138 -4.70 -2.82 -1.44
N ASN A 139 -3.46 -2.73 -1.84
CA ASN A 139 -2.67 -1.50 -1.81
C ASN A 139 -2.85 -0.74 -3.14
N ILE A 140 -3.11 0.55 -3.06
CA ILE A 140 -3.30 1.42 -4.23
C ILE A 140 -2.26 2.53 -4.17
N PHE A 141 -1.48 2.67 -5.24
CA PHE A 141 -0.52 3.75 -5.38
C PHE A 141 -0.89 4.64 -6.58
N VAL A 142 -1.17 5.91 -6.29
CA VAL A 142 -1.49 6.92 -7.30
C VAL A 142 -0.26 7.79 -7.55
N PHE A 143 0.24 7.77 -8.80
CA PHE A 143 1.23 8.74 -9.26
C PHE A 143 0.51 10.04 -9.62
N ASP A 144 0.56 11.02 -8.72
CA ASP A 144 -0.12 12.29 -8.88
C ASP A 144 0.77 13.26 -9.68
N THR A 145 0.59 13.27 -10.98
CA THR A 145 1.23 14.18 -11.92
C THR A 145 0.45 15.47 -12.12
N GLU A 146 -0.72 15.60 -11.47
CA GLU A 146 -1.59 16.77 -11.52
C GLU A 146 -2.09 17.15 -12.92
N VAL A 147 -2.00 16.20 -13.87
CA VAL A 147 -2.39 16.37 -15.27
C VAL A 147 -2.54 15.00 -15.95
N TYR A 148 -3.36 14.89 -17.00
CA TYR A 148 -3.33 13.73 -17.89
C TYR A 148 -2.03 13.72 -18.70
N SER A 149 -0.97 13.10 -18.20
CA SER A 149 0.38 13.17 -18.77
C SER A 149 0.47 12.49 -20.14
N ASN A 150 0.11 11.21 -20.20
CA ASN A 150 0.31 10.35 -21.38
C ASN A 150 -0.69 10.59 -22.53
N THR A 151 -1.77 11.33 -22.29
CA THR A 151 -2.76 11.66 -23.32
C THR A 151 -2.61 13.05 -23.93
N GLY A 152 -1.67 13.86 -23.43
CA GLY A 152 -1.34 15.17 -24.01
C GLY A 152 -1.56 16.38 -23.10
N GLY A 153 -1.57 16.21 -21.79
CA GLY A 153 -1.54 17.32 -20.83
C GLY A 153 -2.89 17.98 -20.58
N GLN A 154 -3.98 17.21 -20.54
CA GLN A 154 -5.31 17.72 -20.18
C GLN A 154 -5.42 17.98 -18.69
N ALA A 155 -6.20 18.98 -18.31
CA ALA A 155 -6.53 19.27 -16.93
C ALA A 155 -7.31 18.10 -16.32
N SER A 156 -6.91 17.67 -15.12
CA SER A 156 -7.63 16.67 -14.29
C SER A 156 -8.23 17.34 -13.05
N LYS A 157 -8.97 16.60 -12.25
CA LYS A 157 -9.39 17.06 -10.91
C LYS A 157 -8.22 17.16 -9.93
N ALA A 158 -7.07 16.58 -10.28
CA ALA A 158 -5.82 16.72 -9.54
C ALA A 158 -5.05 18.00 -9.88
N SER A 159 -5.36 18.67 -11.01
CA SER A 159 -4.68 19.91 -11.39
C SER A 159 -5.03 21.04 -10.42
N ASN A 160 -4.03 21.84 -10.03
CA ASN A 160 -4.19 22.94 -9.09
C ASN A 160 -4.65 24.25 -9.76
N ILE A 161 -5.07 25.21 -8.94
CA ILE A 161 -5.45 26.56 -9.36
C ILE A 161 -4.28 27.22 -10.09
N GLY A 162 -4.55 27.91 -11.18
CA GLY A 162 -3.56 28.63 -11.99
C GLY A 162 -2.71 27.72 -12.92
N GLN A 163 -2.83 26.41 -12.84
CA GLN A 163 -2.14 25.51 -13.76
C GLN A 163 -2.71 25.63 -15.17
N VAL A 164 -1.84 25.87 -16.14
CA VAL A 164 -2.17 25.82 -17.57
C VAL A 164 -2.10 24.37 -18.04
N ALA A 165 -3.15 23.92 -18.69
CA ALA A 165 -3.27 22.59 -19.28
C ALA A 165 -4.23 22.62 -20.47
N GLN A 166 -4.32 21.54 -21.24
CA GLN A 166 -5.40 21.38 -22.21
C GLN A 166 -6.74 21.48 -21.48
N PHE A 167 -7.69 22.22 -22.07
CA PHE A 167 -9.00 22.62 -21.50
C PHE A 167 -8.91 23.59 -20.29
N ALA A 168 -7.72 24.09 -19.98
CA ALA A 168 -7.49 25.13 -18.96
C ALA A 168 -6.38 26.10 -19.42
N ALA A 169 -6.47 26.60 -20.66
CA ALA A 169 -5.46 27.47 -21.28
C ALA A 169 -5.26 28.78 -20.50
N ALA A 170 -6.32 29.35 -19.93
CA ALA A 170 -6.28 30.57 -19.13
C ALA A 170 -6.07 30.30 -17.60
N GLY A 171 -5.50 29.17 -17.26
CA GLY A 171 -5.31 28.72 -15.87
C GLY A 171 -6.56 28.11 -15.25
N LYS A 172 -6.39 26.99 -14.56
CA LYS A 172 -7.51 26.32 -13.86
C LYS A 172 -8.01 27.17 -12.69
N GLU A 173 -9.31 27.30 -12.54
CA GLU A 173 -9.94 28.13 -11.50
C GLU A 173 -10.34 27.34 -10.25
N ILE A 174 -10.61 26.03 -10.43
CA ILE A 174 -11.14 25.15 -9.37
C ILE A 174 -9.98 24.47 -8.66
N LYS A 175 -10.05 24.41 -7.33
CA LYS A 175 -9.06 23.73 -6.49
C LYS A 175 -8.96 22.24 -6.79
N LYS A 176 -7.83 21.65 -6.45
CA LYS A 176 -7.56 20.22 -6.51
C LYS A 176 -8.56 19.45 -5.63
N LYS A 177 -9.10 18.35 -6.15
CA LYS A 177 -9.88 17.38 -5.38
C LYS A 177 -8.97 16.71 -4.32
N SER A 178 -9.43 16.63 -3.08
CA SER A 178 -8.71 15.88 -2.04
C SER A 178 -9.12 14.42 -2.07
N LEU A 179 -8.38 13.60 -2.81
CA LEU A 179 -8.65 12.17 -2.91
C LEU A 179 -8.33 11.46 -1.59
N SER A 180 -7.28 11.91 -0.90
CA SER A 180 -6.89 11.40 0.42
C SER A 180 -7.98 11.56 1.47
N GLU A 181 -8.58 12.77 1.58
CA GLU A 181 -9.64 13.02 2.55
C GLU A 181 -10.91 12.23 2.24
N ILE A 182 -11.25 12.06 0.95
CA ILE A 182 -12.37 11.21 0.55
C ILE A 182 -12.16 9.76 1.00
N ALA A 183 -10.94 9.22 0.82
CA ALA A 183 -10.61 7.88 1.27
C ALA A 183 -10.61 7.76 2.81
N MET A 184 -10.14 8.78 3.54
CA MET A 184 -10.18 8.81 5.01
C MET A 184 -11.60 8.76 5.56
N GLN A 185 -12.61 9.27 4.83
CA GLN A 185 -14.02 9.23 5.26
C GLN A 185 -14.57 7.81 5.41
N TYR A 186 -13.98 6.81 4.77
CA TYR A 186 -14.35 5.41 4.98
C TYR A 186 -14.02 4.89 6.40
N GLY A 187 -13.07 5.53 7.12
CA GLY A 187 -12.71 5.20 8.49
C GLY A 187 -11.93 3.89 8.70
N TYR A 188 -11.73 3.12 7.64
CA TYR A 188 -10.99 1.84 7.63
C TYR A 188 -9.97 1.74 6.49
N VAL A 189 -9.54 2.84 5.92
CA VAL A 189 -8.56 2.90 4.83
C VAL A 189 -7.27 3.49 5.37
N TYR A 190 -6.14 2.79 5.17
CA TYR A 190 -4.85 3.41 5.37
C TYR A 190 -4.59 4.43 4.25
N VAL A 191 -4.22 5.67 4.61
CA VAL A 191 -3.98 6.73 3.63
C VAL A 191 -2.64 7.39 3.88
N ALA A 192 -1.83 7.55 2.83
CA ALA A 192 -0.59 8.30 2.90
C ALA A 192 -0.43 9.25 1.72
N GLN A 193 0.17 10.41 1.98
CA GLN A 193 0.60 11.34 0.95
C GLN A 193 2.11 11.49 1.05
N VAL A 194 2.81 11.21 -0.06
CA VAL A 194 4.26 11.05 -0.09
C VAL A 194 4.91 11.84 -1.23
N ALA A 195 6.21 12.12 -1.09
CA ALA A 195 7.05 12.66 -2.16
C ALA A 195 8.48 12.11 -1.97
N MET A 196 8.88 11.15 -2.78
CA MET A 196 10.14 10.43 -2.63
C MET A 196 11.36 11.37 -2.67
N GLY A 197 11.37 12.38 -3.55
CA GLY A 197 12.46 13.35 -3.65
C GLY A 197 12.58 14.29 -2.44
N ALA A 198 11.49 14.46 -1.66
CA ALA A 198 11.50 15.25 -0.45
C ALA A 198 11.89 14.43 0.78
N ASN A 199 11.32 13.23 0.93
CA ASN A 199 11.57 12.35 2.07
C ASN A 199 11.45 10.87 1.66
N PRO A 200 12.54 10.23 1.18
CA PRO A 200 12.51 8.83 0.79
C PRO A 200 12.21 7.90 1.99
N ALA A 201 12.67 8.23 3.18
CA ALA A 201 12.41 7.41 4.37
C ALA A 201 10.91 7.38 4.73
N GLN A 202 10.20 8.52 4.64
CA GLN A 202 8.75 8.59 4.84
C GLN A 202 8.00 7.80 3.77
N THR A 203 8.45 7.86 2.51
CA THR A 203 7.84 7.10 1.42
C THR A 203 7.99 5.60 1.64
N ILE A 204 9.18 5.11 2.01
CA ILE A 204 9.42 3.70 2.35
C ILE A 204 8.55 3.29 3.54
N LYS A 205 8.50 4.10 4.59
CA LYS A 205 7.67 3.85 5.76
C LYS A 205 6.19 3.72 5.39
N ALA A 206 5.66 4.63 4.58
CA ALA A 206 4.27 4.58 4.12
C ALA A 206 3.96 3.30 3.32
N ILE A 207 4.88 2.85 2.45
CA ILE A 207 4.75 1.59 1.70
C ILE A 207 4.77 0.39 2.65
N THR A 208 5.68 0.37 3.62
CA THR A 208 5.78 -0.72 4.61
C THR A 208 4.53 -0.79 5.50
N GLU A 209 4.03 0.35 5.97
CA GLU A 209 2.80 0.42 6.76
C GLU A 209 1.57 -0.02 5.95
N ALA A 210 1.47 0.37 4.67
CA ALA A 210 0.40 -0.07 3.77
C ALA A 210 0.43 -1.59 3.53
N GLU A 211 1.62 -2.15 3.35
CA GLU A 211 1.80 -3.61 3.17
C GLU A 211 1.46 -4.41 4.43
N ALA A 212 1.70 -3.83 5.60
CA ALA A 212 1.35 -4.45 6.88
C ALA A 212 -0.14 -4.28 7.25
N TYR A 213 -0.84 -3.29 6.66
CA TYR A 213 -2.24 -3.01 6.97
C TYR A 213 -3.18 -4.06 6.39
N HIS A 214 -4.12 -4.57 7.20
CA HIS A 214 -5.10 -5.57 6.79
C HIS A 214 -6.40 -4.91 6.29
N GLY A 215 -6.32 -4.31 5.12
CA GLY A 215 -7.44 -3.61 4.48
C GLY A 215 -6.98 -2.80 3.28
N PRO A 216 -7.88 -1.99 2.69
CA PRO A 216 -7.50 -1.15 1.56
C PRO A 216 -6.56 -0.03 2.01
N SER A 217 -5.48 0.17 1.25
CA SER A 217 -4.52 1.25 1.45
C SER A 217 -4.48 2.15 0.22
N LEU A 218 -4.39 3.46 0.43
CA LEU A 218 -4.22 4.46 -0.63
C LEU A 218 -2.99 5.31 -0.37
N ILE A 219 -2.00 5.22 -1.23
CA ILE A 219 -0.81 6.09 -1.22
C ILE A 219 -0.88 7.02 -2.42
N ILE A 220 -0.74 8.33 -2.18
CA ILE A 220 -0.71 9.35 -3.23
C ILE A 220 0.69 9.95 -3.26
N GLY A 221 1.43 9.69 -4.33
CA GLY A 221 2.79 10.16 -4.51
C GLY A 221 2.86 11.33 -5.49
N TYR A 222 3.40 12.48 -5.04
CA TYR A 222 3.70 13.60 -5.94
C TYR A 222 4.73 13.16 -6.98
N SER A 223 4.38 13.27 -8.26
CA SER A 223 5.16 12.73 -9.36
C SER A 223 5.30 13.74 -10.50
N PRO A 224 6.27 14.67 -10.43
CA PRO A 224 6.53 15.57 -11.56
C PRO A 224 6.82 14.80 -12.84
N CYS A 225 6.24 15.23 -13.95
CA CYS A 225 6.45 14.67 -15.28
C CYS A 225 6.92 15.76 -16.27
N GLU A 226 7.20 15.40 -17.51
CA GLU A 226 7.61 16.37 -18.55
C GLU A 226 6.58 17.49 -18.77
N MET A 227 5.29 17.24 -18.52
CA MET A 227 4.24 18.24 -18.66
C MET A 227 4.34 19.38 -17.63
N HIS A 228 5.06 19.17 -16.53
CA HIS A 228 5.41 20.26 -15.60
C HIS A 228 6.38 21.24 -16.23
N SER A 229 7.23 20.77 -17.16
CA SER A 229 8.29 21.54 -17.80
C SER A 229 9.12 22.30 -16.78
N ILE A 230 9.75 21.53 -15.88
CA ILE A 230 10.59 22.03 -14.78
C ILE A 230 11.78 22.78 -15.39
N LYS A 231 12.09 23.95 -14.86
CA LYS A 231 13.25 24.75 -15.29
C LYS A 231 14.55 23.97 -15.09
N GLY A 232 15.31 23.80 -16.16
CA GLY A 232 16.51 22.96 -16.19
C GLY A 232 16.25 21.48 -16.45
N GLY A 233 15.01 21.07 -16.74
CA GLY A 233 14.63 19.74 -17.20
C GLY A 233 14.34 18.72 -16.09
N MET A 234 13.91 17.54 -16.50
CA MET A 234 13.45 16.46 -15.60
C MET A 234 14.54 15.88 -14.69
N MET A 235 15.80 16.10 -14.98
CA MET A 235 16.91 15.76 -14.06
C MET A 235 16.78 16.43 -12.68
N ASN A 236 15.99 17.51 -12.60
CA ASN A 236 15.70 18.24 -11.37
C ASN A 236 14.43 17.76 -10.64
N CYS A 237 13.73 16.72 -11.12
CA CYS A 237 12.43 16.30 -10.57
C CYS A 237 12.48 16.00 -9.07
N GLN A 238 13.55 15.37 -8.57
CA GLN A 238 13.71 15.10 -7.12
C GLN A 238 13.87 16.39 -6.31
N LYS A 239 14.62 17.36 -6.85
CA LYS A 239 14.77 18.69 -6.22
C LYS A 239 13.45 19.44 -6.21
N GLU A 240 12.67 19.31 -7.27
CA GLU A 240 11.35 19.93 -7.39
C GLU A 240 10.35 19.35 -6.39
N MET A 241 10.33 18.01 -6.21
CA MET A 241 9.56 17.38 -5.14
C MET A 241 9.92 17.94 -3.77
N LYS A 242 11.22 18.13 -3.49
CA LYS A 242 11.69 18.68 -2.24
C LYS A 242 11.20 20.13 -2.03
N LYS A 243 11.33 20.99 -3.05
CA LYS A 243 10.83 22.38 -3.02
C LYS A 243 9.31 22.42 -2.81
N ALA A 244 8.55 21.56 -3.50
CA ALA A 244 7.10 21.46 -3.35
C ALA A 244 6.69 21.20 -1.88
N VAL A 245 7.43 20.35 -1.18
CA VAL A 245 7.18 20.06 0.24
C VAL A 245 7.65 21.20 1.12
N GLU A 246 8.83 21.76 0.89
CA GLU A 246 9.40 22.84 1.69
C GLU A 246 8.57 24.14 1.62
N CYS A 247 7.97 24.46 0.47
CA CYS A 247 7.11 25.65 0.34
C CYS A 247 5.64 25.40 0.72
N GLY A 248 5.25 24.17 1.03
CA GLY A 248 3.86 23.81 1.41
C GLY A 248 2.93 23.56 0.23
N TYR A 249 3.46 23.51 -1.00
CA TYR A 249 2.67 23.11 -2.17
C TYR A 249 2.18 21.65 -2.07
N TRP A 250 3.00 20.77 -1.52
CA TRP A 250 2.68 19.37 -1.23
C TRP A 250 2.96 19.06 0.24
N ASN A 251 2.04 18.35 0.91
CA ASN A 251 2.20 17.99 2.32
C ASN A 251 2.37 16.47 2.45
N LEU A 252 3.26 16.02 3.31
CA LEU A 252 3.49 14.63 3.64
C LEU A 252 2.72 14.28 4.91
N PHE A 253 1.93 13.22 4.87
CA PHE A 253 1.22 12.70 6.04
C PHE A 253 0.87 11.22 5.88
N ARG A 254 0.51 10.59 6.98
CA ARG A 254 0.01 9.22 7.05
C ARG A 254 -1.20 9.17 7.98
N TYR A 255 -2.20 8.43 7.57
CA TYR A 255 -3.39 8.12 8.35
C TYR A 255 -3.54 6.60 8.46
N ASN A 256 -3.44 6.08 9.68
CA ASN A 256 -3.68 4.67 9.99
C ASN A 256 -4.87 4.59 10.97
N PRO A 257 -6.06 4.15 10.53
CA PRO A 257 -7.24 4.11 11.39
C PRO A 257 -7.12 3.15 12.58
N GLU A 258 -6.21 2.15 12.51
CA GLU A 258 -5.97 1.15 13.54
C GLU A 258 -4.73 1.48 14.40
N GLY A 259 -3.96 2.50 14.04
CA GLY A 259 -2.78 2.92 14.78
C GLY A 259 -3.11 3.65 16.08
N GLU A 260 -2.24 3.55 17.07
CA GLU A 260 -2.33 4.35 18.31
C GLU A 260 -2.40 5.84 17.99
N LYS A 261 -1.55 6.31 17.09
CA LYS A 261 -1.61 7.63 16.49
C LYS A 261 -2.22 7.52 15.09
N LYS A 262 -3.51 7.88 14.97
CA LYS A 262 -4.23 7.72 13.70
C LYS A 262 -3.75 8.64 12.60
N PHE A 263 -3.40 9.89 12.92
CA PHE A 263 -2.93 10.87 11.93
C PHE A 263 -1.54 11.40 12.28
N THR A 264 -0.61 11.31 11.35
CA THR A 264 0.75 11.85 11.48
C THR A 264 1.04 12.80 10.34
N LEU A 265 1.21 14.09 10.65
CA LEU A 265 1.71 15.09 9.72
C LEU A 265 3.25 14.97 9.68
N ASP A 266 3.78 14.47 8.56
CA ASP A 266 5.22 14.26 8.38
C ASP A 266 5.93 15.50 7.81
N SER A 267 5.18 16.46 7.22
CA SER A 267 5.71 17.75 6.77
C SER A 267 5.98 18.68 7.94
N LYS A 268 7.07 19.42 7.82
CA LYS A 268 7.32 20.61 8.65
C LYS A 268 6.43 21.78 8.19
N ALA A 269 6.37 22.84 9.00
CA ALA A 269 5.74 24.09 8.58
C ALA A 269 6.41 24.62 7.30
N PRO A 270 5.59 25.17 6.36
CA PRO A 270 6.13 25.74 5.13
C PRO A 270 7.20 26.81 5.38
N ALA A 271 8.32 26.73 4.66
CA ALA A 271 9.46 27.64 4.82
C ALA A 271 9.39 28.89 3.91
N GLY A 272 8.29 29.06 3.14
CA GLY A 272 8.14 30.12 2.14
C GLY A 272 8.63 29.73 0.75
N GLY A 273 8.73 30.69 -0.17
CA GLY A 273 9.16 30.43 -1.55
C GLY A 273 8.08 29.81 -2.45
N TYR A 274 6.79 29.94 -2.09
CA TYR A 274 5.69 29.33 -2.83
C TYR A 274 5.58 29.86 -4.25
N GLN A 275 5.60 31.18 -4.43
CA GLN A 275 5.53 31.81 -5.75
C GLN A 275 6.76 31.48 -6.63
N GLU A 276 7.94 31.36 -6.01
CA GLU A 276 9.16 30.95 -6.70
C GLU A 276 9.05 29.50 -7.20
N PHE A 277 8.46 28.62 -6.40
CA PHE A 277 8.17 27.26 -6.81
C PHE A 277 7.25 27.24 -8.04
N LEU A 278 6.13 27.96 -8.02
CA LEU A 278 5.24 28.05 -9.20
C LEU A 278 5.98 28.51 -10.43
N MET A 279 6.85 29.55 -10.32
CA MET A 279 7.61 30.09 -11.43
C MET A 279 8.71 29.17 -11.96
N ASN A 280 9.03 28.08 -11.25
CA ASN A 280 10.00 27.09 -11.68
C ASN A 280 9.42 26.09 -12.66
N GLU A 281 8.10 26.03 -12.81
CA GLU A 281 7.38 25.12 -13.70
C GLU A 281 6.64 25.86 -14.79
N ALA A 282 6.85 25.49 -16.08
CA ALA A 282 6.21 26.18 -17.19
C ALA A 282 4.69 26.08 -17.18
N ARG A 283 4.13 25.03 -16.58
CA ARG A 283 2.66 24.88 -16.40
C ARG A 283 2.03 26.03 -15.59
N TYR A 284 2.82 26.78 -14.82
CA TYR A 284 2.41 28.03 -14.13
C TYR A 284 3.01 29.27 -14.79
N SER A 285 4.32 29.30 -14.99
CA SER A 285 4.99 30.50 -15.48
C SER A 285 4.54 30.92 -16.89
N ARG A 286 3.94 30.02 -17.66
CA ARG A 286 3.32 30.32 -18.93
C ARG A 286 2.13 31.28 -18.79
N LEU A 287 1.34 31.11 -17.70
CA LEU A 287 0.17 31.95 -17.46
C LEU A 287 0.54 33.44 -17.29
N THR A 288 1.70 33.76 -16.71
CA THR A 288 2.14 35.15 -16.53
C THR A 288 2.40 35.87 -17.84
N ARG A 289 2.71 35.14 -18.91
CA ARG A 289 2.95 35.69 -20.24
C ARG A 289 1.68 35.80 -21.05
N GLU A 290 0.79 34.83 -20.93
CA GLU A 290 -0.42 34.74 -21.78
C GLU A 290 -1.61 35.45 -21.13
N PHE A 291 -1.71 35.46 -19.81
CA PHE A 291 -2.82 36.06 -19.05
C PHE A 291 -2.31 36.66 -17.72
N PRO A 292 -1.49 37.73 -17.75
CA PRO A 292 -0.80 38.26 -16.57
C PRO A 292 -1.75 38.65 -15.42
N GLU A 293 -2.85 39.36 -15.73
CA GLU A 293 -3.81 39.78 -14.69
C GLU A 293 -4.49 38.57 -13.99
N ARG A 294 -4.70 37.48 -14.73
CA ARG A 294 -5.26 36.26 -14.16
C ARG A 294 -4.20 35.50 -13.36
N ALA A 295 -2.95 35.54 -13.79
CA ALA A 295 -1.86 34.84 -13.12
C ALA A 295 -1.73 35.33 -11.67
N ASP A 296 -1.70 36.64 -11.44
CA ASP A 296 -1.58 37.23 -10.11
C ASP A 296 -2.71 36.77 -9.18
N VAL A 297 -3.95 36.83 -9.66
CA VAL A 297 -5.11 36.42 -8.89
C VAL A 297 -5.11 34.90 -8.59
N LEU A 298 -4.83 34.08 -9.61
CA LEU A 298 -4.90 32.63 -9.46
C LEU A 298 -3.73 32.07 -8.63
N PHE A 299 -2.55 32.64 -8.74
CA PHE A 299 -1.41 32.21 -7.93
C PHE A 299 -1.55 32.62 -6.47
N GLN A 300 -2.11 33.78 -6.18
CA GLN A 300 -2.44 34.15 -4.80
C GLN A 300 -3.48 33.18 -4.22
N ARG A 301 -4.55 32.88 -4.97
CA ARG A 301 -5.55 31.90 -4.54
C ARG A 301 -4.97 30.50 -4.35
N ASN A 302 -4.02 30.09 -5.18
CA ASN A 302 -3.34 28.78 -5.05
C ASN A 302 -2.53 28.72 -3.74
N GLU A 303 -1.79 29.78 -3.43
CA GLU A 303 -1.03 29.90 -2.18
C GLU A 303 -1.94 29.93 -0.95
N ASP A 304 -3.04 30.67 -1.00
CA ASP A 304 -4.02 30.75 0.10
C ASP A 304 -4.69 29.39 0.35
N GLU A 305 -5.04 28.66 -0.70
CA GLU A 305 -5.56 27.27 -0.59
C GLU A 305 -4.51 26.31 -0.02
N ALA A 306 -3.22 26.50 -0.34
CA ALA A 306 -2.15 25.70 0.23
C ALA A 306 -1.97 25.97 1.73
N LYS A 307 -2.04 27.22 2.17
CA LYS A 307 -2.03 27.61 3.57
C LYS A 307 -3.23 27.03 4.33
N ALA A 308 -4.43 27.21 3.79
CA ALA A 308 -5.65 26.67 4.38
C ALA A 308 -5.60 25.14 4.50
N ARG A 309 -5.05 24.44 3.50
CA ARG A 309 -4.84 22.99 3.54
C ARG A 309 -3.87 22.60 4.66
N TYR A 310 -2.75 23.29 4.82
CA TYR A 310 -1.80 22.99 5.90
C TYR A 310 -2.44 23.22 7.28
N GLU A 311 -3.18 24.31 7.47
CA GLU A 311 -3.94 24.58 8.72
C GLU A 311 -5.00 23.49 8.98
N HIS A 312 -5.66 23.01 7.93
CA HIS A 312 -6.60 21.90 8.04
C HIS A 312 -5.91 20.63 8.52
N LEU A 313 -4.73 20.30 7.96
CA LEU A 313 -3.95 19.12 8.38
C LEU A 313 -3.51 19.23 9.85
N LEU A 314 -3.18 20.41 10.36
CA LEU A 314 -2.90 20.63 11.79
C LEU A 314 -4.14 20.33 12.65
N LYS A 315 -5.34 20.74 12.22
CA LYS A 315 -6.59 20.41 12.92
C LYS A 315 -6.88 18.90 12.89
N LEU A 316 -6.53 18.19 11.82
CA LEU A 316 -6.65 16.72 11.78
C LEU A 316 -5.70 16.07 12.80
N VAL A 317 -4.47 16.57 12.97
CA VAL A 317 -3.58 16.09 14.05
C VAL A 317 -4.27 16.23 15.40
N GLU A 318 -4.79 17.42 15.75
CA GLU A 318 -5.49 17.67 17.02
C GLU A 318 -6.74 16.79 17.20
N MET A 319 -7.49 16.56 16.12
CA MET A 319 -8.71 15.76 16.14
C MET A 319 -8.44 14.28 16.41
N TYR A 320 -7.35 13.74 15.86
CA TYR A 320 -7.00 12.33 15.97
C TYR A 320 -6.02 11.99 17.10
N ASP A 321 -5.46 12.99 17.79
CA ASP A 321 -4.60 12.80 18.97
C ASP A 321 -5.39 12.65 20.30
N LYS A 322 -6.73 12.51 20.23
CA LYS A 322 -7.62 12.43 21.41
C LYS A 322 -7.91 10.99 21.82
#